data_1f2f3d02964995f89806bf267ebb5785
#
_entry.id   1f2f3d02964995f89806bf267ebb5785
#
_cell.length_a   1.000
_cell.length_b   1.000
_cell.length_c   1.000
_cell.angle_alpha   90.00
_cell.angle_beta   90.00
_cell.angle_gamma   90.00
#
_symmetry.space_group_name_H-M   'P 1'
#
loop_
_entity.id
_entity.type
_entity.pdbx_description
1 polymer ?
#
loop_
_entity_poly.entity_id
_entity_poly.type
_entity_poly.pdbx_seq_one_letter_code
_entity_poly.pdbx_strand_id
1 'polypeptide(L)'
;MSPPRPGEKLPAVPLGPLDAAAIERYARASGDDNPVHLDPATARAIGLSDQIAHGMLVMGRLSRLALGWRADAVLESFECRFTRPVPAGSALTGDGRVAKVDALNDGHRVILRLLARDADGAIAAMGEATLRLPG
;
A
#
# COMPACT_ATOMS: atom_id res chain seq x y z
N MET A 1 -1.71 24.54 -11.12
CA MET A 1 -1.72 23.13 -11.52
C MET A 1 -3.16 22.73 -11.86
N SER A 2 -3.36 22.06 -12.98
CA SER A 2 -4.71 21.65 -13.38
C SER A 2 -5.28 20.59 -12.43
N PRO A 3 -6.60 20.53 -12.24
CA PRO A 3 -7.20 19.47 -11.46
C PRO A 3 -6.94 18.11 -12.11
N PRO A 4 -6.81 17.06 -11.32
CA PRO A 4 -6.65 15.71 -11.84
C PRO A 4 -7.93 15.26 -12.56
N ARG A 5 -7.79 14.25 -13.41
CA ARG A 5 -8.91 13.69 -14.17
C ARG A 5 -9.11 12.22 -13.80
N PRO A 6 -10.36 11.75 -13.70
CA PRO A 6 -10.61 10.33 -13.56
C PRO A 6 -9.92 9.52 -14.68
N GLY A 7 -9.29 8.40 -14.29
CA GLY A 7 -8.54 7.56 -15.22
C GLY A 7 -7.06 7.91 -15.35
N GLU A 8 -6.62 9.07 -14.86
CA GLU A 8 -5.21 9.43 -14.83
C GLU A 8 -4.42 8.38 -14.04
N LYS A 9 -3.34 7.88 -14.63
CA LYS A 9 -2.50 6.85 -13.99
C LYS A 9 -1.41 7.48 -13.15
N LEU A 10 -1.14 6.86 -12.00
CA LEU A 10 0.04 7.15 -11.21
C LEU A 10 1.20 6.28 -11.70
N PRO A 11 2.44 6.80 -11.68
CA PRO A 11 3.60 5.98 -12.03
C PRO A 11 3.73 4.78 -11.10
N ALA A 12 4.10 3.63 -11.67
CA ALA A 12 4.42 2.45 -10.88
C ALA A 12 5.73 2.67 -10.11
N VAL A 13 5.75 2.27 -8.85
CA VAL A 13 6.92 2.41 -7.98
C VAL A 13 7.17 1.12 -7.20
N PRO A 14 8.44 0.78 -6.90
CA PRO A 14 8.72 -0.35 -6.03
C PRO A 14 8.29 -0.03 -4.59
N LEU A 15 7.71 -1.01 -3.91
CA LEU A 15 7.24 -0.89 -2.52
C LEU A 15 8.20 -1.56 -1.51
N GLY A 16 9.27 -2.17 -1.99
CA GLY A 16 10.23 -2.87 -1.14
C GLY A 16 11.27 -1.97 -0.46
N PRO A 17 12.22 -2.60 0.23
CA PRO A 17 12.30 -4.02 0.49
C PRO A 17 11.31 -4.50 1.56
N LEU A 18 10.77 -5.71 1.39
CA LEU A 18 9.96 -6.41 2.38
C LEU A 18 10.66 -7.69 2.82
N ASP A 19 11.94 -7.57 3.14
CA ASP A 19 12.76 -8.68 3.60
C ASP A 19 12.50 -8.99 5.09
N ALA A 20 13.09 -10.07 5.59
CA ALA A 20 12.93 -10.48 6.98
C ALA A 20 13.35 -9.37 7.95
N ALA A 21 14.40 -8.62 7.63
CA ALA A 21 14.87 -7.52 8.48
C ALA A 21 13.86 -6.38 8.57
N ALA A 22 13.21 -6.02 7.45
CA ALA A 22 12.18 -4.99 7.44
C ALA A 22 10.95 -5.43 8.25
N ILE A 23 10.55 -6.70 8.10
CA ILE A 23 9.42 -7.27 8.86
C ILE A 23 9.73 -7.28 10.35
N GLU A 24 10.94 -7.66 10.75
CA GLU A 24 11.36 -7.66 12.14
C GLU A 24 11.36 -6.24 12.74
N ARG A 25 11.84 -5.25 12.00
CA ARG A 25 11.80 -3.85 12.45
C ARG A 25 10.36 -3.38 12.65
N TYR A 26 9.47 -3.75 11.73
CA TYR A 26 8.07 -3.39 11.86
C TYR A 26 7.41 -4.08 13.05
N ALA A 27 7.71 -5.35 13.29
CA ALA A 27 7.21 -6.07 14.46
C ALA A 27 7.59 -5.37 15.76
N ARG A 28 8.84 -4.93 15.88
CA ARG A 28 9.33 -4.19 17.06
C ARG A 28 8.65 -2.83 17.18
N ALA A 29 8.49 -2.11 16.10
CA ALA A 29 7.90 -0.78 16.10
C ALA A 29 6.39 -0.81 16.39
N SER A 30 5.66 -1.79 15.85
CA SER A 30 4.21 -1.91 15.97
C SER A 30 3.76 -2.68 17.21
N GLY A 31 4.62 -3.52 17.78
CA GLY A 31 4.24 -4.46 18.82
C GLY A 31 3.56 -5.74 18.31
N ASP A 32 3.38 -5.88 16.99
CA ASP A 32 2.82 -7.10 16.41
C ASP A 32 3.93 -8.11 16.17
N ASP A 33 4.16 -8.96 17.17
CA ASP A 33 5.18 -9.99 17.17
C ASP A 33 4.63 -11.39 16.92
N ASN A 34 3.49 -11.49 16.26
CA ASN A 34 2.92 -12.79 15.92
C ASN A 34 3.95 -13.64 15.17
N PRO A 35 4.21 -14.89 15.62
CA PRO A 35 5.24 -15.75 15.03
C PRO A 35 5.12 -15.99 13.52
N VAL A 36 3.93 -15.85 12.94
CA VAL A 36 3.74 -15.99 11.49
C VAL A 36 4.57 -14.99 10.68
N HIS A 37 4.91 -13.85 11.30
CA HIS A 37 5.74 -12.82 10.68
C HIS A 37 7.24 -13.00 10.95
N LEU A 38 7.59 -13.74 12.01
CA LEU A 38 8.97 -13.79 12.52
C LEU A 38 9.63 -15.16 12.41
N ASP A 39 8.84 -16.22 12.30
CA ASP A 39 9.35 -17.59 12.29
C ASP A 39 8.89 -18.33 11.02
N PRO A 40 9.81 -18.61 10.07
CA PRO A 40 9.48 -19.35 8.87
C PRO A 40 8.86 -20.73 9.14
N ALA A 41 9.32 -21.44 10.18
CA ALA A 41 8.77 -22.75 10.50
C ALA A 41 7.31 -22.68 10.95
N THR A 42 6.96 -21.67 11.75
CA THR A 42 5.57 -21.43 12.16
C THR A 42 4.69 -21.11 10.94
N ALA A 43 5.17 -20.27 10.03
CA ALA A 43 4.44 -19.93 8.80
C ALA A 43 4.21 -21.17 7.92
N ARG A 44 5.24 -22.00 7.74
CA ARG A 44 5.13 -23.23 6.94
C ARG A 44 4.17 -24.24 7.56
N ALA A 45 4.12 -24.32 8.89
CA ALA A 45 3.23 -25.22 9.60
C ALA A 45 1.74 -24.94 9.33
N ILE A 46 1.40 -23.71 8.96
CA ILE A 46 0.03 -23.32 8.60
C ILE A 46 -0.19 -23.17 7.09
N GLY A 47 0.75 -23.67 6.29
CA GLY A 47 0.59 -23.74 4.83
C GLY A 47 1.15 -22.56 4.03
N LEU A 48 1.89 -21.66 4.67
CA LEU A 48 2.56 -20.56 3.98
C LEU A 48 3.96 -20.99 3.51
N SER A 49 4.48 -20.34 2.48
CA SER A 49 5.81 -20.66 1.94
C SER A 49 6.96 -20.16 2.82
N ASP A 50 6.73 -19.08 3.55
CA ASP A 50 7.72 -18.41 4.40
C ASP A 50 7.00 -17.51 5.41
N GLN A 51 7.73 -16.88 6.31
CA GLN A 51 7.19 -15.81 7.12
C GLN A 51 6.64 -14.72 6.21
N ILE A 52 5.57 -14.06 6.63
CA ILE A 52 4.87 -13.08 5.81
C ILE A 52 4.96 -11.68 6.41
N ALA A 53 4.90 -10.69 5.53
CA ALA A 53 4.80 -9.29 5.95
C ALA A 53 3.46 -9.02 6.64
N HIS A 54 3.48 -8.13 7.63
CA HIS A 54 2.25 -7.65 8.26
C HIS A 54 1.41 -6.92 7.22
N GLY A 55 0.09 -7.11 7.25
CA GLY A 55 -0.82 -6.36 6.38
C GLY A 55 -0.63 -4.86 6.52
N MET A 56 -0.52 -4.37 7.75
CA MET A 56 -0.31 -2.94 8.01
C MET A 56 1.03 -2.41 7.48
N LEU A 57 2.06 -3.25 7.40
CA LEU A 57 3.33 -2.87 6.76
C LEU A 57 3.12 -2.68 5.24
N VAL A 58 2.43 -3.61 4.60
CA VAL A 58 2.09 -3.51 3.16
C VAL A 58 1.24 -2.27 2.92
N MET A 59 0.23 -2.03 3.74
CA MET A 59 -0.62 -0.84 3.66
C MET A 59 0.19 0.45 3.79
N GLY A 60 1.12 0.51 4.75
CA GLY A 60 2.01 1.66 4.93
C GLY A 60 2.89 1.93 3.70
N ARG A 61 3.41 0.86 3.08
CA ARG A 61 4.18 1.01 1.84
C ARG A 61 3.31 1.50 0.70
N LEU A 62 2.11 0.96 0.55
CA LEU A 62 1.18 1.36 -0.50
C LEU A 62 0.73 2.82 -0.33
N SER A 63 0.58 3.29 0.90
CA SER A 63 0.19 4.68 1.18
C SER A 63 1.18 5.71 0.64
N ARG A 64 2.42 5.32 0.39
CA ARG A 64 3.44 6.21 -0.18
C ARG A 64 3.06 6.75 -1.55
N LEU A 65 2.29 5.99 -2.34
CA LEU A 65 1.79 6.49 -3.62
C LEU A 65 0.84 7.67 -3.43
N ALA A 66 -0.04 7.59 -2.44
CA ALA A 66 -0.96 8.68 -2.14
C ALA A 66 -0.22 9.88 -1.58
N LEU A 67 0.69 9.66 -0.63
CA LEU A 67 1.43 10.75 0.03
C LEU A 67 2.42 11.44 -0.92
N GLY A 68 2.94 10.73 -1.90
CA GLY A 68 3.88 11.26 -2.89
C GLY A 68 3.22 11.76 -4.18
N TRP A 69 1.91 11.63 -4.30
CA TRP A 69 1.21 11.94 -5.55
C TRP A 69 1.26 13.42 -5.90
N ARG A 70 0.92 14.29 -4.96
CA ARG A 70 1.02 15.75 -5.10
C ARG A 70 1.42 16.36 -3.77
N ALA A 71 2.31 17.32 -3.82
CA ALA A 71 2.84 17.96 -2.61
C ALA A 71 1.78 18.75 -1.82
N ASP A 72 0.77 19.27 -2.52
CA ASP A 72 -0.31 20.05 -1.93
C ASP A 72 -1.53 19.22 -1.50
N ALA A 73 -1.51 17.92 -1.76
CA ALA A 73 -2.61 17.04 -1.39
C ALA A 73 -2.52 16.63 0.08
N VAL A 74 -3.67 16.60 0.75
CA VAL A 74 -3.79 16.13 2.13
C VAL A 74 -4.55 14.82 2.14
N LEU A 75 -3.96 13.78 2.69
CA LEU A 75 -4.60 12.48 2.83
C LEU A 75 -5.62 12.56 3.97
N GLU A 76 -6.90 12.33 3.65
CA GLU A 76 -7.99 12.36 4.62
C GLU A 76 -8.34 10.97 5.14
N SER A 77 -8.31 9.96 4.27
CA SER A 77 -8.57 8.57 4.66
C SER A 77 -7.87 7.59 3.73
N PHE A 78 -7.57 6.42 4.26
CA PHE A 78 -6.96 5.33 3.52
C PHE A 78 -7.55 4.01 3.99
N GLU A 79 -8.07 3.23 3.05
CA GLU A 79 -8.60 1.90 3.30
C GLU A 79 -7.81 0.90 2.47
N CYS A 80 -7.61 -0.29 3.00
CA CYS A 80 -6.87 -1.33 2.30
C CYS A 80 -7.52 -2.70 2.51
N ARG A 81 -7.59 -3.46 1.43
CA ARG A 81 -8.01 -4.86 1.45
C ARG A 81 -6.81 -5.73 1.07
N PHE A 82 -6.51 -6.72 1.89
CA PHE A 82 -5.44 -7.67 1.65
C PHE A 82 -6.00 -8.90 0.97
N THR A 83 -5.47 -9.25 -0.20
CA THR A 83 -6.00 -10.34 -1.03
C THR A 83 -5.09 -11.55 -1.07
N ARG A 84 -3.80 -11.39 -0.74
CA ARG A 84 -2.82 -12.47 -0.70
C ARG A 84 -1.77 -12.21 0.38
N PRO A 85 -1.25 -13.27 1.05
CA PRO A 85 -0.08 -13.14 1.89
C PRO A 85 1.13 -12.65 1.08
N VAL A 86 1.99 -11.89 1.73
CA VAL A 86 3.23 -11.38 1.13
C VAL A 86 4.42 -12.03 1.84
N PRO A 87 5.00 -13.10 1.28
CA PRO A 87 6.16 -13.74 1.89
C PRO A 87 7.36 -12.80 1.95
N ALA A 88 8.21 -13.01 2.95
CA ALA A 88 9.45 -12.25 3.10
C ALA A 88 10.28 -12.33 1.81
N GLY A 89 10.86 -11.20 1.40
CA GLY A 89 11.64 -11.11 0.18
C GLY A 89 10.84 -10.89 -1.09
N SER A 90 9.51 -10.80 -1.01
CA SER A 90 8.67 -10.51 -2.17
C SER A 90 8.97 -9.14 -2.76
N ALA A 91 9.08 -9.10 -4.09
CA ALA A 91 9.19 -7.85 -4.84
C ALA A 91 7.78 -7.31 -5.09
N LEU A 92 7.40 -6.28 -4.35
CA LEU A 92 6.11 -5.62 -4.56
C LEU A 92 6.29 -4.34 -5.36
N THR A 93 5.35 -4.11 -6.27
CA THR A 93 5.24 -2.86 -7.02
C THR A 93 3.88 -2.23 -6.73
N GLY A 94 3.87 -0.94 -6.49
CA GLY A 94 2.64 -0.18 -6.33
C GLY A 94 2.30 0.59 -7.59
N ASP A 95 1.05 0.55 -7.99
CA ASP A 95 0.51 1.37 -9.07
C ASP A 95 -0.86 1.91 -8.68
N GLY A 96 -1.39 2.79 -9.47
CA GLY A 96 -2.69 3.36 -9.16
C GLY A 96 -3.24 4.28 -10.22
N ARG A 97 -4.43 4.77 -9.95
CA ARG A 97 -5.11 5.70 -10.83
C ARG A 97 -6.05 6.61 -10.05
N VAL A 98 -6.35 7.75 -10.62
CA VAL A 98 -7.42 8.62 -10.14
C VAL A 98 -8.75 7.96 -10.49
N ALA A 99 -9.54 7.64 -9.47
CA ALA A 99 -10.83 6.99 -9.65
C ALA A 99 -11.98 7.98 -9.72
N LYS A 100 -11.90 9.07 -8.92
CA LYS A 100 -12.98 10.04 -8.82
C LYS A 100 -12.42 11.41 -8.45
N VAL A 101 -13.04 12.46 -8.97
CA VAL A 101 -12.73 13.85 -8.62
C VAL A 101 -14.04 14.58 -8.39
N ASP A 102 -14.21 15.15 -7.20
CA ASP A 102 -15.35 15.97 -6.85
C ASP A 102 -14.91 17.40 -6.59
N ALA A 103 -15.58 18.36 -7.21
CA ALA A 103 -15.34 19.78 -6.95
C ALA A 103 -15.91 20.15 -5.58
N LEU A 104 -15.12 20.89 -4.81
CA LEU A 104 -15.53 21.49 -3.53
C LEU A 104 -15.50 23.02 -3.67
N ASN A 105 -16.06 23.72 -2.68
CA ASN A 105 -16.02 25.18 -2.69
C ASN A 105 -14.59 25.74 -2.68
N ASP A 106 -13.67 25.01 -2.07
CA ASP A 106 -12.28 25.43 -1.84
C ASP A 106 -11.26 24.41 -2.38
N GLY A 107 -11.57 23.73 -3.45
CA GLY A 107 -10.66 22.77 -4.07
C GLY A 107 -11.37 21.54 -4.58
N HIS A 108 -10.71 20.39 -4.42
CA HIS A 108 -11.23 19.10 -4.92
C HIS A 108 -11.02 18.00 -3.90
N ARG A 109 -11.94 17.06 -3.86
CA ARG A 109 -11.74 15.77 -3.20
C ARG A 109 -11.48 14.73 -4.25
N VAL A 110 -10.39 13.97 -4.07
CA VAL A 110 -9.92 13.00 -5.05
C VAL A 110 -9.84 11.63 -4.40
N ILE A 111 -10.33 10.63 -5.11
CA ILE A 111 -10.17 9.23 -4.72
C ILE A 111 -9.15 8.60 -5.65
N LEU A 112 -8.08 8.04 -5.06
CA LEU A 112 -7.10 7.23 -5.77
C LEU A 112 -7.35 5.76 -5.45
N ARG A 113 -7.33 4.91 -6.47
CA ARG A 113 -7.28 3.46 -6.30
C ARG A 113 -5.87 2.98 -6.54
N LEU A 114 -5.35 2.26 -5.55
CA LEU A 114 -3.96 1.85 -5.50
C LEU A 114 -3.89 0.32 -5.42
N LEU A 115 -2.90 -0.26 -6.10
CA LEU A 115 -2.70 -1.71 -6.13
C LEU A 115 -1.26 -2.03 -5.76
N ALA A 116 -1.09 -3.02 -4.89
CA ALA A 116 0.20 -3.65 -4.65
C ALA A 116 0.22 -4.98 -5.40
N ARG A 117 1.20 -5.16 -6.28
CA ARG A 117 1.34 -6.35 -7.12
C ARG A 117 2.63 -7.07 -6.80
N ASP A 118 2.59 -8.41 -6.83
CA ASP A 118 3.80 -9.22 -6.72
C ASP A 118 4.56 -9.29 -8.06
N ALA A 119 5.67 -10.03 -8.09
CA ALA A 119 6.50 -10.14 -9.28
C ALA A 119 5.77 -10.76 -10.49
N ASP A 120 4.73 -11.55 -10.25
CA ASP A 120 3.91 -12.17 -11.30
C ASP A 120 2.75 -11.28 -11.74
N GLY A 121 2.62 -10.10 -11.15
CA GLY A 121 1.55 -9.16 -11.43
C GLY A 121 0.26 -9.45 -10.66
N ALA A 122 0.25 -10.44 -9.78
CA ALA A 122 -0.92 -10.74 -8.96
C ALA A 122 -1.11 -9.67 -7.87
N ILE A 123 -2.37 -9.33 -7.61
CA ILE A 123 -2.71 -8.30 -6.63
C ILE A 123 -2.60 -8.88 -5.22
N ALA A 124 -1.76 -8.27 -4.39
CA ALA A 124 -1.60 -8.62 -2.98
C ALA A 124 -2.43 -7.71 -2.05
N ALA A 125 -2.62 -6.46 -2.45
CA ALA A 125 -3.42 -5.51 -1.68
C ALA A 125 -4.07 -4.49 -2.62
N MET A 126 -5.25 -4.02 -2.22
CA MET A 126 -6.01 -2.99 -2.93
C MET A 126 -6.29 -1.86 -1.95
N GLY A 127 -5.86 -0.66 -2.29
CA GLY A 127 -6.05 0.52 -1.47
C GLY A 127 -6.98 1.54 -2.11
N GLU A 128 -7.67 2.29 -1.26
CA GLU A 128 -8.44 3.46 -1.67
C GLU A 128 -8.07 4.63 -0.78
N ALA A 129 -7.52 5.67 -1.38
CA ALA A 129 -7.09 6.88 -0.68
C ALA A 129 -8.02 8.03 -1.05
N THR A 130 -8.51 8.75 -0.03
CA THR A 130 -9.26 9.98 -0.23
C THR A 130 -8.36 11.14 0.14
N LEU A 131 -8.15 12.04 -0.81
CA LEU A 131 -7.28 13.20 -0.63
C LEU A 131 -8.03 14.49 -0.93
N ARG A 132 -7.57 15.56 -0.31
CA ARG A 132 -8.06 16.90 -0.56
C ARG A 132 -6.97 17.72 -1.23
N LEU A 133 -7.35 18.37 -2.33
CA LEU A 133 -6.52 19.35 -3.02
C LEU A 133 -7.06 20.73 -2.74
N PRO A 134 -6.21 21.72 -2.37
CA PRO A 134 -6.64 23.09 -2.23
C PRO A 134 -7.04 23.71 -3.57
N GLY A 135 -7.90 24.71 -3.51
CA GLY A 135 -8.36 25.45 -4.69
C GLY A 135 -7.34 26.44 -5.22
#